data_5e2d83a25216b558320a7a7f3c86307b
#
_entry.id   5e2d83a25216b558320a7a7f3c86307b
#
_cell.length_a   1.000
_cell.length_b   1.000
_cell.length_c   1.000
_cell.angle_alpha   90.00
_cell.angle_beta   90.00
_cell.angle_gamma   90.00
#
_symmetry.space_group_name_H-M   'P 1'
#
loop_
_entity.id
_entity.type
_entity.pdbx_description
1 polymer ?
#
loop_
_entity_poly.entity_id
_entity_poly.type
_entity_poly.pdbx_seq_one_letter_code
_entity_poly.pdbx_strand_id
1 'polypeptide(L)'
;MKRLSFIIIAAVALAFTACSTKQISTRLLCYNVRNCSGLDGVHDCERVAKIIADVNADAVAIQELDSMTARYPGKDILAELAKLTGMHPTFAPSIDYKGGKYGIGMLTKEKPLSYYRVPLPCRSEPRSLLIVELPDYYYCCTHLSLHEEDRVTSAGIIVEELSKLDKPALLAGDFNADPTSEFMKIMGEHFHVFKKTDGEGFTFRADKPFSEIDYICLFTDKGAKAEVASHTVINAPVESDHRPIVADIVITE
;
A
#
# COMPACT_ATOMS: atom_id res chain seq x y z
N MET A 1 -59.77 -51.06 -29.51
CA MET A 1 -58.71 -50.06 -29.95
C MET A 1 -58.41 -49.16 -28.75
N LYS A 2 -57.29 -49.41 -28.06
CA LYS A 2 -56.85 -48.59 -26.91
C LYS A 2 -55.86 -47.51 -27.40
N ARG A 3 -56.18 -46.22 -27.23
CA ARG A 3 -55.29 -45.11 -27.56
C ARG A 3 -54.30 -44.90 -26.39
N LEU A 4 -53.05 -45.04 -26.67
CA LEU A 4 -51.96 -44.75 -25.75
C LEU A 4 -51.62 -43.25 -25.88
N SER A 5 -51.88 -42.47 -24.81
CA SER A 5 -51.42 -41.04 -24.75
C SER A 5 -50.05 -40.99 -24.18
N PHE A 6 -49.06 -40.49 -24.98
CA PHE A 6 -47.72 -40.17 -24.52
C PHE A 6 -47.73 -38.79 -23.92
N ILE A 7 -47.41 -38.68 -22.64
CA ILE A 7 -47.12 -37.41 -21.95
C ILE A 7 -45.65 -37.16 -22.08
N ILE A 8 -45.26 -36.10 -22.84
CA ILE A 8 -43.90 -35.61 -22.94
C ILE A 8 -43.69 -34.66 -21.77
N ILE A 9 -42.88 -35.07 -20.81
CA ILE A 9 -42.41 -34.19 -19.72
C ILE A 9 -41.19 -33.45 -20.24
N ALA A 10 -41.32 -32.16 -20.56
CA ALA A 10 -40.21 -31.29 -20.87
C ALA A 10 -39.51 -30.91 -19.55
N ALA A 11 -38.33 -31.46 -19.33
CA ALA A 11 -37.46 -31.03 -18.22
C ALA A 11 -36.79 -29.70 -18.60
N VAL A 12 -37.21 -28.60 -17.97
CA VAL A 12 -36.56 -27.31 -18.07
C VAL A 12 -35.35 -27.35 -17.15
N ALA A 13 -34.15 -27.49 -17.70
CA ALA A 13 -32.91 -27.35 -16.98
C ALA A 13 -32.66 -25.83 -16.73
N LEU A 14 -32.91 -25.36 -15.52
CA LEU A 14 -32.44 -24.05 -15.06
C LEU A 14 -30.92 -24.12 -14.90
N ALA A 15 -30.19 -23.58 -15.86
CA ALA A 15 -28.77 -23.31 -15.71
C ALA A 15 -28.58 -22.13 -14.72
N PHE A 16 -28.30 -22.44 -13.47
CA PHE A 16 -27.78 -21.47 -12.54
C PHE A 16 -26.36 -21.09 -12.99
N THR A 17 -26.22 -19.99 -13.67
CA THR A 17 -24.88 -19.35 -13.80
C THR A 17 -24.50 -18.82 -12.42
N ALA A 18 -23.72 -19.61 -11.69
CA ALA A 18 -23.04 -19.12 -10.50
C ALA A 18 -22.10 -18.00 -10.97
N CYS A 19 -22.45 -16.76 -10.67
CA CYS A 19 -21.52 -15.65 -10.80
C CYS A 19 -20.42 -15.91 -9.75
N SER A 20 -19.29 -16.49 -10.17
CA SER A 20 -18.15 -16.64 -9.28
C SER A 20 -17.56 -15.24 -9.09
N THR A 21 -17.71 -14.68 -7.89
CA THR A 21 -17.03 -13.44 -7.49
C THR A 21 -15.52 -13.67 -7.62
N LYS A 22 -14.83 -12.77 -8.30
CA LYS A 22 -13.38 -12.85 -8.44
C LYS A 22 -12.73 -12.63 -7.08
N GLN A 23 -11.84 -13.53 -6.70
CA GLN A 23 -11.05 -13.44 -5.48
C GLN A 23 -9.58 -13.20 -5.85
N ILE A 24 -8.96 -12.22 -5.21
CA ILE A 24 -7.57 -11.83 -5.42
C ILE A 24 -6.85 -11.96 -4.09
N SER A 25 -5.93 -12.92 -3.99
CA SER A 25 -5.06 -13.09 -2.81
C SER A 25 -3.77 -12.34 -3.03
N THR A 26 -3.35 -11.50 -2.07
CA THR A 26 -2.11 -10.75 -2.18
C THR A 26 -1.49 -10.51 -0.80
N ARG A 27 -0.16 -10.46 -0.77
CA ARG A 27 0.66 -10.06 0.38
C ARG A 27 1.27 -8.69 0.12
N LEU A 28 0.95 -7.72 0.97
CA LEU A 28 1.36 -6.33 0.83
C LEU A 28 2.27 -5.92 1.98
N LEU A 29 3.29 -5.13 1.67
CA LEU A 29 4.20 -4.54 2.65
C LEU A 29 4.13 -3.02 2.54
N CYS A 30 4.20 -2.32 3.68
CA CYS A 30 4.43 -0.88 3.77
C CYS A 30 5.62 -0.62 4.69
N TYR A 31 6.55 0.22 4.25
CA TYR A 31 7.76 0.50 5.00
C TYR A 31 8.32 1.90 4.73
N ASN A 32 8.29 2.78 5.72
CA ASN A 32 9.11 3.98 5.72
C ASN A 32 10.56 3.58 6.03
N VAL A 33 11.44 3.63 5.02
CA VAL A 33 12.81 3.12 5.13
C VAL A 33 13.84 4.14 5.58
N ARG A 34 13.41 5.39 5.80
CA ARG A 34 14.32 6.49 6.21
C ARG A 34 15.60 6.54 5.37
N ASN A 35 15.46 6.43 4.04
CA ASN A 35 16.62 6.35 3.12
C ASN A 35 17.60 5.19 3.44
N CYS A 36 17.13 4.08 3.95
CA CYS A 36 17.97 2.99 4.46
C CYS A 36 18.95 3.43 5.58
N SER A 37 18.63 4.49 6.32
CA SER A 37 19.43 4.98 7.44
C SER A 37 18.86 4.49 8.76
N GLY A 38 19.56 3.57 9.38
CA GLY A 38 19.13 2.99 10.64
C GLY A 38 19.26 3.94 11.84
N LEU A 39 18.65 3.51 12.94
CA LEU A 39 18.78 4.22 14.23
C LEU A 39 20.19 4.18 14.81
N ASP A 40 21.01 3.26 14.35
CA ASP A 40 22.47 3.18 14.64
C ASP A 40 23.31 4.17 13.83
N GLY A 41 22.68 4.96 12.94
CA GLY A 41 23.35 5.91 12.07
C GLY A 41 24.02 5.28 10.85
N VAL A 42 23.90 3.97 10.64
CA VAL A 42 24.47 3.27 9.48
C VAL A 42 23.47 3.30 8.32
N HIS A 43 23.95 3.72 7.14
CA HIS A 43 23.21 3.63 5.89
C HIS A 43 23.48 2.27 5.25
N ASP A 44 22.44 1.40 5.18
CA ASP A 44 22.57 0.04 4.70
C ASP A 44 21.28 -0.44 4.00
N CYS A 45 21.30 -0.44 2.66
CA CYS A 45 20.17 -0.94 1.86
C CYS A 45 20.07 -2.47 1.88
N GLU A 46 21.14 -3.22 2.16
CA GLU A 46 21.11 -4.68 2.16
C GLU A 46 20.23 -5.21 3.29
N ARG A 47 20.30 -4.61 4.49
CA ARG A 47 19.45 -5.01 5.62
C ARG A 47 17.98 -4.67 5.41
N VAL A 48 17.66 -3.54 4.77
CA VAL A 48 16.30 -3.19 4.38
C VAL A 48 15.78 -4.15 3.30
N ALA A 49 16.59 -4.41 2.27
CA ALA A 49 16.27 -5.38 1.21
C ALA A 49 16.07 -6.80 1.77
N LYS A 50 16.84 -7.20 2.78
CA LYS A 50 16.67 -8.48 3.45
C LYS A 50 15.29 -8.61 4.11
N ILE A 51 14.81 -7.57 4.81
CA ILE A 51 13.46 -7.55 5.38
C ILE A 51 12.41 -7.71 4.28
N ILE A 52 12.53 -6.95 3.19
CA ILE A 52 11.60 -7.02 2.06
C ILE A 52 11.58 -8.43 1.45
N ALA A 53 12.76 -9.04 1.24
CA ALA A 53 12.90 -10.37 0.69
C ALA A 53 12.34 -11.46 1.64
N ASP A 54 12.61 -11.38 2.93
CA ASP A 54 12.12 -12.33 3.95
C ASP A 54 10.58 -12.33 4.02
N VAL A 55 9.95 -11.14 3.87
CA VAL A 55 8.48 -11.00 3.82
C VAL A 55 7.90 -11.60 2.56
N ASN A 56 8.63 -11.58 1.45
CA ASN A 56 8.19 -12.08 0.15
C ASN A 56 6.83 -11.47 -0.30
N ALA A 57 6.64 -10.16 -0.09
CA ALA A 57 5.43 -9.44 -0.48
C ALA A 57 5.29 -9.35 -2.01
N ASP A 58 4.05 -9.30 -2.51
CA ASP A 58 3.77 -9.12 -3.94
C ASP A 58 3.99 -7.67 -4.36
N ALA A 59 3.71 -6.73 -3.44
CA ALA A 59 3.97 -5.31 -3.63
C ALA A 59 4.38 -4.64 -2.31
N VAL A 60 5.28 -3.66 -2.40
CA VAL A 60 5.88 -2.93 -1.27
C VAL A 60 5.71 -1.43 -1.49
N ALA A 61 4.95 -0.76 -0.64
CA ALA A 61 4.87 0.70 -0.59
C ALA A 61 6.01 1.25 0.29
N ILE A 62 6.83 2.15 -0.25
CA ILE A 62 8.05 2.62 0.41
C ILE A 62 8.04 4.14 0.51
N GLN A 63 8.34 4.65 1.70
CA GLN A 63 8.44 6.08 1.96
C GLN A 63 9.90 6.47 2.26
N GLU A 64 10.18 7.76 2.13
CA GLU A 64 11.49 8.37 2.39
C GLU A 64 12.64 7.83 1.52
N LEU A 65 12.51 8.02 0.22
CA LEU A 65 13.49 7.58 -0.76
C LEU A 65 14.26 8.77 -1.37
N ASP A 66 15.59 8.74 -1.23
CA ASP A 66 16.49 9.61 -1.98
C ASP A 66 16.82 9.01 -3.35
N SER A 67 16.87 9.84 -4.37
CA SER A 67 17.45 9.51 -5.67
C SER A 67 18.45 10.56 -6.07
N MET A 68 19.74 10.19 -6.14
CA MET A 68 20.88 11.01 -6.59
C MET A 68 21.09 12.29 -5.78
N THR A 69 20.69 12.33 -4.52
CA THR A 69 20.89 13.51 -3.66
C THR A 69 22.33 13.61 -3.17
N ALA A 70 22.76 14.84 -2.78
CA ALA A 70 24.07 15.03 -2.16
C ALA A 70 24.18 14.40 -0.76
N ARG A 71 23.06 13.96 -0.14
CA ARG A 71 23.05 13.19 1.11
C ARG A 71 23.64 11.79 0.90
N TYR A 72 23.35 11.19 -0.26
CA TYR A 72 23.88 9.90 -0.69
C TYR A 72 24.38 10.00 -2.14
N PRO A 73 25.59 10.57 -2.38
CA PRO A 73 26.07 10.87 -3.72
C PRO A 73 26.14 9.62 -4.61
N GLY A 74 25.54 9.74 -5.81
CA GLY A 74 25.52 8.67 -6.81
C GLY A 74 24.64 7.48 -6.48
N LYS A 75 23.79 7.57 -5.43
CA LYS A 75 22.86 6.50 -5.06
C LYS A 75 21.42 6.84 -5.42
N ASP A 76 20.74 5.86 -6.00
CA ASP A 76 19.28 5.80 -6.12
C ASP A 76 18.79 4.66 -5.22
N ILE A 77 18.19 5.02 -4.10
CA ILE A 77 17.87 4.07 -3.04
C ILE A 77 16.85 3.02 -3.54
N LEU A 78 15.83 3.45 -4.29
CA LEU A 78 14.83 2.51 -4.81
C LEU A 78 15.43 1.56 -5.86
N ALA A 79 16.29 2.06 -6.73
CA ALA A 79 16.97 1.22 -7.72
C ALA A 79 17.92 0.20 -7.06
N GLU A 80 18.59 0.59 -5.96
CA GLU A 80 19.43 -0.31 -5.16
C GLU A 80 18.58 -1.42 -4.50
N LEU A 81 17.48 -1.05 -3.85
CA LEU A 81 16.53 -2.00 -3.27
C LEU A 81 15.93 -2.94 -4.34
N ALA A 82 15.56 -2.41 -5.49
CA ALA A 82 15.03 -3.21 -6.60
C ALA A 82 16.04 -4.26 -7.09
N LYS A 83 17.31 -3.86 -7.23
CA LYS A 83 18.40 -4.78 -7.62
C LYS A 83 18.60 -5.89 -6.59
N LEU A 84 18.57 -5.55 -5.30
CA LEU A 84 18.78 -6.50 -4.20
C LEU A 84 17.62 -7.48 -4.04
N THR A 85 16.39 -7.03 -4.31
CA THR A 85 15.17 -7.86 -4.16
C THR A 85 14.71 -8.54 -5.44
N GLY A 86 15.21 -8.11 -6.60
CA GLY A 86 14.75 -8.60 -7.92
C GLY A 86 13.37 -8.09 -8.32
N MET A 87 12.82 -7.08 -7.64
CA MET A 87 11.50 -6.52 -7.87
C MET A 87 11.54 -5.33 -8.85
N HIS A 88 10.39 -4.99 -9.44
CA HIS A 88 10.25 -3.87 -10.37
C HIS A 88 10.03 -2.55 -9.59
N PRO A 89 10.89 -1.53 -9.78
CA PRO A 89 10.77 -0.26 -9.08
C PRO A 89 9.84 0.73 -9.80
N THR A 90 9.07 1.50 -9.05
CA THR A 90 8.34 2.68 -9.51
C THR A 90 8.57 3.83 -8.54
N PHE A 91 9.25 4.90 -8.98
CA PHE A 91 9.59 6.05 -8.15
C PHE A 91 8.67 7.24 -8.42
N ALA A 92 8.21 7.88 -7.37
CA ALA A 92 7.43 9.12 -7.43
C ALA A 92 8.14 10.22 -6.62
N PRO A 93 8.87 11.13 -7.28
CA PRO A 93 9.50 12.26 -6.61
C PRO A 93 8.45 13.21 -6.07
N SER A 94 8.57 13.61 -4.80
CA SER A 94 7.74 14.63 -4.19
C SER A 94 8.37 16.01 -4.29
N ILE A 95 9.70 16.09 -4.09
CA ILE A 95 10.49 17.34 -4.13
C ILE A 95 11.83 17.16 -4.83
N ASP A 96 12.37 18.29 -5.27
CA ASP A 96 13.82 18.45 -5.55
C ASP A 96 14.55 18.61 -4.21
N TYR A 97 15.57 17.82 -3.99
CA TYR A 97 16.30 17.81 -2.72
C TYR A 97 17.80 17.63 -2.91
N LYS A 98 18.61 18.59 -2.45
CA LYS A 98 20.08 18.52 -2.45
C LYS A 98 20.67 18.01 -3.78
N GLY A 99 20.20 18.54 -4.90
CA GLY A 99 20.71 18.20 -6.24
C GLY A 99 20.14 16.94 -6.87
N GLY A 100 19.31 16.20 -6.16
CA GLY A 100 18.56 15.03 -6.63
C GLY A 100 17.07 15.15 -6.35
N LYS A 101 16.41 14.01 -6.09
CA LYS A 101 14.98 13.92 -5.79
C LYS A 101 14.79 13.20 -4.46
N TYR A 102 13.69 13.54 -3.77
CA TYR A 102 13.23 12.83 -2.59
C TYR A 102 11.72 12.55 -2.74
N GLY A 103 11.29 11.39 -2.31
CA GLY A 103 9.88 11.02 -2.47
C GLY A 103 9.54 9.63 -1.93
N ILE A 104 8.58 9.03 -2.62
CA ILE A 104 8.04 7.71 -2.32
C ILE A 104 8.23 6.77 -3.50
N GLY A 105 8.07 5.49 -3.29
CA GLY A 105 8.19 4.50 -4.36
C GLY A 105 7.46 3.21 -4.05
N MET A 106 7.52 2.33 -5.01
CA MET A 106 6.96 1.00 -4.91
C MET A 106 7.90 -0.03 -5.53
N LEU A 107 7.97 -1.20 -4.91
CA LEU A 107 8.56 -2.41 -5.50
C LEU A 107 7.45 -3.43 -5.72
N THR A 108 7.40 -4.05 -6.88
CA THR A 108 6.38 -5.05 -7.22
C THR A 108 7.03 -6.29 -7.83
N LYS A 109 6.51 -7.49 -7.53
CA LYS A 109 6.96 -8.73 -8.20
C LYS A 109 6.57 -8.72 -9.66
N GLU A 110 5.33 -8.33 -9.96
CA GLU A 110 4.86 -8.19 -11.33
C GLU A 110 5.20 -6.79 -11.85
N LYS A 111 5.53 -6.72 -13.15
CA LYS A 111 5.77 -5.42 -13.79
C LYS A 111 4.46 -4.63 -13.83
N PRO A 112 4.43 -3.36 -13.33
CA PRO A 112 3.27 -2.52 -13.41
C PRO A 112 2.74 -2.35 -14.85
N LEU A 113 1.42 -2.32 -15.01
CA LEU A 113 0.77 -2.02 -16.29
C LEU A 113 0.87 -0.53 -16.60
N SER A 114 0.62 0.29 -15.57
CA SER A 114 0.73 1.74 -15.63
C SER A 114 0.99 2.33 -14.24
N TYR A 115 1.38 3.60 -14.18
CA TYR A 115 1.47 4.34 -12.93
C TYR A 115 1.39 5.84 -13.18
N TYR A 116 0.94 6.58 -12.17
CA TYR A 116 1.00 8.04 -12.17
C TYR A 116 1.08 8.59 -10.75
N ARG A 117 1.48 9.85 -10.65
CA ARG A 117 1.66 10.57 -9.41
C ARG A 117 0.68 11.73 -9.32
N VAL A 118 0.05 11.88 -8.15
CA VAL A 118 -0.80 13.03 -7.81
C VAL A 118 -0.10 13.84 -6.72
N PRO A 119 0.09 15.17 -6.89
CA PRO A 119 0.60 16.02 -5.83
C PRO A 119 -0.42 16.11 -4.69
N LEU A 120 0.08 16.04 -3.45
CA LEU A 120 -0.73 16.26 -2.26
C LEU A 120 -0.27 17.52 -1.53
N PRO A 121 -1.21 18.30 -0.95
CA PRO A 121 -0.87 19.52 -0.25
C PRO A 121 -0.05 19.26 1.00
N CYS A 122 0.94 20.12 1.22
CA CYS A 122 1.68 20.16 2.47
C CYS A 122 2.35 21.54 2.59
N ARG A 123 2.14 22.21 3.72
CA ARG A 123 2.67 23.55 3.97
C ARG A 123 4.18 23.58 4.22
N SER A 124 4.78 22.45 4.53
CA SER A 124 6.23 22.35 4.82
C SER A 124 6.98 21.63 3.70
N GLU A 125 6.64 20.40 3.39
CA GLU A 125 7.32 19.56 2.41
C GLU A 125 6.26 18.91 1.50
N PRO A 126 6.20 19.27 0.19
CA PRO A 126 5.24 18.69 -0.76
C PRO A 126 5.20 17.17 -0.70
N ARG A 127 3.98 16.63 -0.70
CA ARG A 127 3.70 15.20 -0.63
C ARG A 127 3.16 14.68 -1.96
N SER A 128 3.06 13.39 -2.07
CA SER A 128 2.56 12.74 -3.28
C SER A 128 1.75 11.48 -2.94
N LEU A 129 0.77 11.21 -3.79
CA LEU A 129 0.15 9.90 -3.93
C LEU A 129 0.72 9.25 -5.20
N LEU A 130 1.31 8.08 -5.07
CA LEU A 130 1.69 7.22 -6.19
C LEU A 130 0.62 6.17 -6.37
N ILE A 131 0.07 6.06 -7.58
CA ILE A 131 -0.91 5.05 -7.96
C ILE A 131 -0.24 4.12 -8.97
N VAL A 132 -0.19 2.83 -8.66
CA VAL A 132 0.43 1.79 -9.52
C VAL A 132 -0.63 0.78 -9.88
N GLU A 133 -0.83 0.58 -11.19
CA GLU A 133 -1.75 -0.41 -11.73
C GLU A 133 -1.07 -1.76 -11.86
N LEU A 134 -1.64 -2.76 -11.19
CA LEU A 134 -1.28 -4.17 -11.32
C LEU A 134 -2.40 -4.92 -12.10
N PRO A 135 -2.17 -6.16 -12.54
CA PRO A 135 -3.17 -6.87 -13.34
C PRO A 135 -4.56 -6.91 -12.72
N ASP A 136 -4.67 -7.12 -11.42
CA ASP A 136 -5.93 -7.37 -10.73
C ASP A 136 -6.39 -6.26 -9.79
N TYR A 137 -5.49 -5.34 -9.38
CA TYR A 137 -5.79 -4.27 -8.43
C TYR A 137 -4.82 -3.10 -8.62
N TYR A 138 -5.14 -1.96 -7.99
CA TYR A 138 -4.21 -0.85 -7.81
C TYR A 138 -3.58 -0.92 -6.42
N TYR A 139 -2.26 -0.71 -6.34
CA TYR A 139 -1.61 -0.47 -5.07
C TYR A 139 -1.08 0.96 -5.07
N CYS A 140 -1.48 1.73 -4.06
CA CYS A 140 -1.17 3.14 -3.93
C CYS A 140 -0.25 3.36 -2.74
N CYS A 141 0.70 4.28 -2.89
CA CYS A 141 1.64 4.65 -1.84
C CYS A 141 1.56 6.14 -1.55
N THR A 142 1.61 6.51 -0.27
CA THR A 142 1.70 7.91 0.14
C THR A 142 2.61 8.08 1.36
N HIS A 143 3.06 9.31 1.59
CA HIS A 143 3.67 9.79 2.82
C HIS A 143 3.04 11.16 3.11
N LEU A 144 2.21 11.25 4.14
CA LEU A 144 1.39 12.43 4.37
C LEU A 144 2.08 13.50 5.21
N SER A 145 1.45 14.68 5.29
CA SER A 145 1.92 15.83 6.06
C SER A 145 1.90 15.56 7.57
N LEU A 146 2.80 16.20 8.30
CA LEU A 146 2.76 16.26 9.76
C LEU A 146 1.60 17.13 10.28
N HIS A 147 1.00 17.98 9.42
CA HIS A 147 -0.10 18.86 9.76
C HIS A 147 -1.45 18.24 9.43
N GLU A 148 -2.36 18.19 10.40
CA GLU A 148 -3.65 17.51 10.23
C GLU A 148 -4.53 18.14 9.14
N GLU A 149 -4.57 19.45 9.02
CA GLU A 149 -5.39 20.13 8.00
C GLU A 149 -4.94 19.78 6.57
N ASP A 150 -3.61 19.61 6.37
CA ASP A 150 -3.06 19.16 5.08
C ASP A 150 -3.46 17.70 4.81
N ARG A 151 -3.46 16.84 5.85
CA ARG A 151 -3.91 15.44 5.74
C ARG A 151 -5.39 15.35 5.41
N VAL A 152 -6.23 16.14 6.09
CA VAL A 152 -7.68 16.20 5.81
C VAL A 152 -7.94 16.63 4.36
N THR A 153 -7.22 17.65 3.87
CA THR A 153 -7.31 18.05 2.47
C THR A 153 -6.84 16.94 1.53
N SER A 154 -5.76 16.24 1.90
CA SER A 154 -5.24 15.10 1.13
C SER A 154 -6.22 13.94 1.06
N ALA A 155 -7.01 13.68 2.11
CA ALA A 155 -8.02 12.63 2.12
C ALA A 155 -9.04 12.83 0.99
N GLY A 156 -9.56 14.06 0.80
CA GLY A 156 -10.49 14.37 -0.29
C GLY A 156 -9.89 14.12 -1.68
N ILE A 157 -8.62 14.52 -1.88
CA ILE A 157 -7.91 14.27 -3.15
C ILE A 157 -7.71 12.76 -3.38
N ILE A 158 -7.31 12.02 -2.35
CA ILE A 158 -7.11 10.57 -2.43
C ILE A 158 -8.42 9.87 -2.79
N VAL A 159 -9.52 10.18 -2.10
CA VAL A 159 -10.85 9.62 -2.38
C VAL A 159 -11.28 9.93 -3.82
N GLU A 160 -11.12 11.18 -4.27
CA GLU A 160 -11.44 11.57 -5.64
C GLU A 160 -10.64 10.77 -6.67
N GLU A 161 -9.32 10.64 -6.48
CA GLU A 161 -8.46 9.90 -7.42
C GLU A 161 -8.78 8.41 -7.46
N LEU A 162 -8.97 7.77 -6.29
CA LEU A 162 -9.27 6.35 -6.23
C LEU A 162 -10.67 6.03 -6.78
N SER A 163 -11.63 6.96 -6.70
CA SER A 163 -12.96 6.81 -7.29
C SER A 163 -12.94 6.68 -8.82
N LYS A 164 -11.90 7.17 -9.49
CA LYS A 164 -11.73 7.11 -10.96
C LYS A 164 -11.22 5.72 -11.44
N LEU A 165 -10.68 4.91 -10.53
CA LEU A 165 -10.06 3.63 -10.86
C LEU A 165 -11.12 2.56 -11.15
N ASP A 166 -10.81 1.60 -12.03
CA ASP A 166 -11.74 0.56 -12.52
C ASP A 166 -11.54 -0.82 -11.86
N LYS A 167 -10.49 -0.96 -11.03
CA LYS A 167 -10.20 -2.16 -10.24
C LYS A 167 -10.17 -1.83 -8.75
N PRO A 168 -10.18 -2.83 -7.84
CA PRO A 168 -9.97 -2.59 -6.42
C PRO A 168 -8.70 -1.79 -6.17
N ALA A 169 -8.75 -0.82 -5.27
CA ALA A 169 -7.62 0.03 -4.94
C ALA A 169 -7.25 -0.10 -3.46
N LEU A 170 -5.98 -0.42 -3.21
CA LEU A 170 -5.40 -0.46 -1.87
C LEU A 170 -4.47 0.74 -1.71
N LEU A 171 -4.50 1.34 -0.53
CA LEU A 171 -3.63 2.45 -0.15
C LEU A 171 -2.77 2.05 1.05
N ALA A 172 -1.49 2.32 0.96
CA ALA A 172 -0.58 2.16 2.09
C ALA A 172 0.36 3.37 2.23
N GLY A 173 0.87 3.57 3.43
CA GLY A 173 1.82 4.64 3.66
C GLY A 173 2.02 4.98 5.12
N ASP A 174 2.98 5.86 5.33
CA ASP A 174 3.12 6.66 6.54
C ASP A 174 2.12 7.81 6.48
N PHE A 175 1.02 7.66 7.21
CA PHE A 175 -0.04 8.67 7.22
C PHE A 175 0.27 9.82 8.19
N ASN A 176 1.30 9.70 9.03
CA ASN A 176 1.60 10.67 10.10
C ASN A 176 0.37 11.02 10.95
N ALA A 177 -0.54 10.06 11.13
CA ALA A 177 -1.84 10.24 11.73
C ALA A 177 -2.08 9.18 12.79
N ASP A 178 -2.43 9.62 14.01
CA ASP A 178 -2.92 8.74 15.08
C ASP A 178 -4.29 8.15 14.70
N PRO A 179 -4.62 6.91 15.12
CA PRO A 179 -5.90 6.26 14.82
C PRO A 179 -7.14 7.07 15.22
N THR A 180 -7.02 7.99 16.17
CA THR A 180 -8.12 8.82 16.69
C THR A 180 -8.24 10.17 15.99
N SER A 181 -7.32 10.52 15.08
CA SER A 181 -7.27 11.80 14.36
C SER A 181 -8.49 12.03 13.46
N GLU A 182 -8.78 13.30 13.12
CA GLU A 182 -9.86 13.65 12.20
C GLU A 182 -9.62 13.05 10.80
N PHE A 183 -8.36 13.06 10.34
CA PHE A 183 -8.00 12.41 9.09
C PHE A 183 -8.39 10.93 9.09
N MET A 184 -8.07 10.16 10.14
CA MET A 184 -8.38 8.73 10.20
C MET A 184 -9.88 8.45 10.32
N LYS A 185 -10.67 9.36 10.88
CA LYS A 185 -12.14 9.26 10.84
C LYS A 185 -12.67 9.37 9.41
N ILE A 186 -12.20 10.38 8.65
CA ILE A 186 -12.56 10.54 7.24
C ILE A 186 -12.13 9.31 6.44
N MET A 187 -10.91 8.81 6.66
CA MET A 187 -10.46 7.58 6.01
C MET A 187 -11.37 6.39 6.32
N GLY A 188 -11.85 6.26 7.54
CA GLY A 188 -12.77 5.19 7.94
C GLY A 188 -14.17 5.25 7.28
N GLU A 189 -14.57 6.38 6.71
CA GLU A 189 -15.82 6.52 5.95
C GLU A 189 -15.70 5.95 4.53
N HIS A 190 -14.50 5.97 3.94
CA HIS A 190 -14.23 5.58 2.55
C HIS A 190 -13.38 4.32 2.41
N PHE A 191 -12.70 3.91 3.48
CA PHE A 191 -11.75 2.80 3.46
C PHE A 191 -12.04 1.78 4.55
N HIS A 192 -11.85 0.51 4.23
CA HIS A 192 -11.60 -0.51 5.24
C HIS A 192 -10.13 -0.42 5.66
N VAL A 193 -9.85 0.25 6.77
CA VAL A 193 -8.52 0.33 7.38
C VAL A 193 -8.24 -1.00 8.09
N PHE A 194 -7.21 -1.72 7.67
CA PHE A 194 -6.89 -3.03 8.23
C PHE A 194 -6.32 -2.89 9.64
N LYS A 195 -6.95 -3.57 10.58
CA LYS A 195 -6.45 -3.64 11.95
C LYS A 195 -5.34 -4.67 12.06
N LYS A 196 -4.30 -4.37 12.84
CA LYS A 196 -3.27 -5.36 13.16
C LYS A 196 -3.92 -6.53 13.90
N THR A 197 -3.52 -7.74 13.53
CA THR A 197 -4.06 -8.99 14.09
C THR A 197 -3.31 -9.45 15.34
N ASP A 198 -2.17 -8.82 15.63
CA ASP A 198 -1.32 -9.08 16.78
C ASP A 198 -0.74 -7.78 17.37
N GLY A 199 -0.50 -7.77 18.67
CA GLY A 199 0.13 -6.67 19.38
C GLY A 199 -0.64 -5.34 19.39
N GLU A 200 0.06 -4.27 19.76
CA GLU A 200 -0.52 -2.92 19.90
C GLU A 200 -0.57 -2.14 18.56
N GLY A 201 0.02 -2.67 17.49
CA GLY A 201 0.03 -2.04 16.17
C GLY A 201 1.00 -0.88 16.02
N PHE A 202 1.79 -0.56 17.01
CA PHE A 202 2.72 0.59 16.97
C PHE A 202 3.86 0.36 15.99
N THR A 203 4.06 1.32 15.10
CA THR A 203 5.08 1.29 14.04
C THR A 203 6.22 2.28 14.28
N PHE A 204 5.98 3.35 15.03
CA PHE A 204 6.92 4.42 15.34
C PHE A 204 7.06 4.60 16.86
N ARG A 205 8.25 4.80 17.40
CA ARG A 205 9.59 4.70 16.89
C ARG A 205 10.07 3.24 16.96
N ALA A 206 10.80 2.76 15.96
CA ALA A 206 11.11 1.34 15.80
C ALA A 206 11.77 0.66 17.01
N ASP A 207 12.69 1.34 17.71
CA ASP A 207 13.38 0.85 18.90
C ASP A 207 12.48 0.79 20.16
N LYS A 208 11.53 1.74 20.27
CA LYS A 208 10.58 1.85 21.38
C LYS A 208 9.23 2.31 20.85
N PRO A 209 8.44 1.43 20.24
CA PRO A 209 7.21 1.82 19.56
C PRO A 209 6.19 2.41 20.53
N PHE A 210 5.59 3.54 20.14
CA PHE A 210 4.58 4.24 20.93
C PHE A 210 3.44 4.85 20.11
N SER A 211 3.53 4.77 18.76
CA SER A 211 2.53 5.35 17.87
C SER A 211 2.28 4.45 16.66
N GLU A 212 1.02 4.30 16.27
CA GLU A 212 0.58 3.70 15.02
C GLU A 212 0.34 4.82 14.01
N ILE A 213 1.19 4.92 12.98
CA ILE A 213 1.10 5.93 11.93
C ILE A 213 1.26 5.37 10.51
N ASP A 214 1.60 4.09 10.39
CA ASP A 214 1.69 3.37 9.12
C ASP A 214 0.49 2.45 8.94
N TYR A 215 -0.15 2.52 7.76
CA TYR A 215 -1.40 1.82 7.50
C TYR A 215 -1.42 1.15 6.13
N ILE A 216 -2.26 0.10 6.03
CA ILE A 216 -2.72 -0.49 4.77
C ILE A 216 -4.24 -0.53 4.83
N CYS A 217 -4.90 -0.08 3.76
CA CYS A 217 -6.36 -0.04 3.69
C CYS A 217 -6.87 -0.31 2.28
N LEU A 218 -8.13 -0.75 2.19
CA LEU A 218 -8.85 -0.96 0.93
C LEU A 218 -9.88 0.14 0.74
N PHE A 219 -9.92 0.77 -0.44
CA PHE A 219 -10.96 1.70 -0.84
C PHE A 219 -12.27 0.95 -1.09
N THR A 220 -13.35 1.35 -0.38
CA THR A 220 -14.62 0.60 -0.32
C THR A 220 -15.79 1.24 -1.04
N ASP A 221 -15.70 2.50 -1.45
CA ASP A 221 -16.80 3.24 -2.08
C ASP A 221 -17.30 2.61 -3.39
N LYS A 222 -16.52 1.71 -3.98
CA LYS A 222 -16.87 0.97 -5.20
C LYS A 222 -17.34 -0.46 -4.93
N GLY A 223 -17.55 -0.81 -3.67
CA GLY A 223 -18.12 -2.10 -3.26
C GLY A 223 -17.11 -3.23 -3.06
N ALA A 224 -15.81 -3.00 -3.31
CA ALA A 224 -14.77 -3.99 -3.03
C ALA A 224 -14.72 -4.31 -1.53
N LYS A 225 -14.47 -5.58 -1.20
CA LYS A 225 -14.33 -6.08 0.17
C LYS A 225 -12.99 -6.80 0.33
N ALA A 226 -12.46 -6.83 1.53
CA ALA A 226 -11.28 -7.62 1.84
C ALA A 226 -11.49 -8.43 3.13
N GLU A 227 -11.07 -9.68 3.07
CA GLU A 227 -10.80 -10.50 4.24
C GLU A 227 -9.31 -10.38 4.57
N VAL A 228 -8.99 -10.02 5.81
CA VAL A 228 -7.62 -9.87 6.30
C VAL A 228 -7.24 -11.16 7.02
N ALA A 229 -6.44 -11.99 6.36
CA ALA A 229 -5.95 -13.25 6.94
C ALA A 229 -4.89 -12.98 8.02
N SER A 230 -4.01 -12.01 7.79
CA SER A 230 -3.06 -11.50 8.79
C SER A 230 -2.70 -10.05 8.50
N HIS A 231 -2.41 -9.25 9.55
CA HIS A 231 -1.82 -7.93 9.44
C HIS A 231 -0.94 -7.68 10.66
N THR A 232 0.36 -7.64 10.48
CA THR A 232 1.33 -7.65 11.57
C THR A 232 2.39 -6.57 11.42
N VAL A 233 2.98 -6.18 12.55
CA VAL A 233 4.15 -5.28 12.61
C VAL A 233 5.41 -6.13 12.72
N ILE A 234 6.33 -5.96 11.78
CA ILE A 234 7.60 -6.69 11.77
C ILE A 234 8.56 -6.06 12.77
N ASN A 235 9.16 -6.88 13.61
CA ASN A 235 10.15 -6.41 14.58
C ASN A 235 11.49 -6.11 13.89
N ALA A 236 11.65 -4.85 13.45
CA ALA A 236 12.86 -4.32 12.82
C ALA A 236 13.28 -3.05 13.59
N PRO A 237 13.96 -3.19 14.75
CA PRO A 237 14.17 -2.09 15.70
C PRO A 237 15.31 -1.14 15.32
N VAL A 238 16.11 -1.44 14.28
CA VAL A 238 17.34 -0.72 13.94
C VAL A 238 17.36 -0.15 12.53
N GLU A 239 16.77 -0.84 11.56
CA GLU A 239 16.94 -0.61 10.11
C GLU A 239 16.33 0.70 9.62
N SER A 240 15.32 1.19 10.33
CA SER A 240 14.65 2.49 10.14
C SER A 240 14.18 3.00 11.51
N ASP A 241 13.60 4.19 11.59
CA ASP A 241 12.84 4.65 12.74
C ASP A 241 11.37 4.22 12.71
N HIS A 242 10.91 3.62 11.60
CA HIS A 242 9.63 2.93 11.50
C HIS A 242 9.82 1.42 11.47
N ARG A 243 8.81 0.68 11.96
CA ARG A 243 8.67 -0.76 11.77
C ARG A 243 7.81 -1.03 10.55
N PRO A 244 8.21 -1.95 9.65
CA PRO A 244 7.39 -2.32 8.51
C PRO A 244 6.12 -3.06 8.96
N ILE A 245 5.05 -2.91 8.16
CA ILE A 245 3.79 -3.62 8.34
C ILE A 245 3.49 -4.49 7.13
N VAL A 246 3.02 -5.71 7.36
CA VAL A 246 2.67 -6.67 6.32
C VAL A 246 1.23 -7.14 6.50
N ALA A 247 0.49 -7.24 5.39
CA ALA A 247 -0.87 -7.77 5.36
C ALA A 247 -1.02 -8.87 4.32
N ASP A 248 -1.61 -10.00 4.72
CA ASP A 248 -2.14 -11.04 3.83
C ASP A 248 -3.64 -10.85 3.71
N ILE A 249 -4.12 -10.62 2.50
CA ILE A 249 -5.53 -10.31 2.24
C ILE A 249 -6.10 -11.09 1.07
N VAL A 250 -7.42 -11.28 1.10
CA VAL A 250 -8.21 -11.76 -0.03
C VAL A 250 -9.24 -10.68 -0.37
N ILE A 251 -9.11 -10.09 -1.55
CA ILE A 251 -10.05 -9.08 -2.07
C ILE A 251 -11.16 -9.81 -2.83
N THR A 252 -12.40 -9.35 -2.67
CA THR A 252 -13.58 -9.82 -3.41
C THR A 252 -14.26 -8.62 -4.07
N GLU A 253 -14.52 -8.74 -5.37
CA GLU A 253 -15.29 -7.79 -6.20
C GLU A 253 -16.77 -8.14 -6.22
#